data_0286bbebb3522fceda2bab99d2679020
#
_entry.id   0286bbebb3522fceda2bab99d2679020
#
_cell.length_a   1.000
_cell.length_b   1.000
_cell.length_c   1.000
_cell.angle_alpha   90.00
_cell.angle_beta   90.00
_cell.angle_gamma   90.00
#
_symmetry.space_group_name_H-M   'P 1'
#
loop_
_entity.id
_entity.type
_entity.pdbx_description
1 polymer ?
#
loop_
_entity_poly.entity_id
_entity_poly.type
_entity_poly.pdbx_seq_one_letter_code
_entity_poly.pdbx_strand_id
1 'polypeptide(L)'
;LKTKLQAILIKQSQYSESSLILQFFTLQYGMISVIAKGIRKKSEKQQLLPLCEYELLAYEPKEQGLWLFSEANIIRNFSVYPGSATWAAAETGLELISHLIIPQEDIATIYNLTIAYLEYLKKVKSNAILIFWRFLNRITILSGIGNPLSNCCICNNALSLPAAYLKSKGGFVCENCLPKIYPNDALLILSPPARKILLLLPEIGNHLEEITLDRAVVNEINTAFALYWQTHHKQTLHLKGLSVLTQFYNA
;
A
#
# COMPACT_ATOMS: atom_id res chain seq x y z
N LEU A 1 -15.95 10.34 -25.53
CA LEU A 1 -17.14 10.31 -24.69
C LEU A 1 -16.83 10.94 -23.34
N LYS A 2 -17.76 11.71 -22.75
CA LYS A 2 -17.62 12.22 -21.38
C LYS A 2 -18.09 11.12 -20.43
N THR A 3 -17.21 10.63 -19.58
CA THR A 3 -17.44 9.47 -18.73
C THR A 3 -17.37 9.87 -17.26
N LYS A 4 -18.24 9.30 -16.44
CA LYS A 4 -18.31 9.49 -15.00
C LYS A 4 -17.61 8.32 -14.30
N LEU A 5 -16.66 8.61 -13.42
CA LEU A 5 -15.79 7.64 -12.75
C LEU A 5 -15.80 7.88 -11.24
N GLN A 6 -15.70 6.80 -10.46
CA GLN A 6 -15.27 6.89 -9.06
C GLN A 6 -13.75 6.75 -9.02
N ALA A 7 -13.07 7.73 -8.40
CA ALA A 7 -11.63 7.86 -8.53
C ALA A 7 -10.97 8.40 -7.25
N ILE A 8 -9.87 7.79 -6.84
CA ILE A 8 -9.01 8.29 -5.77
C ILE A 8 -7.84 9.03 -6.42
N LEU A 9 -7.59 10.28 -6.03
CA LEU A 9 -6.42 11.02 -6.49
C LEU A 9 -5.17 10.47 -5.82
N ILE A 10 -4.28 9.89 -6.63
CA ILE A 10 -3.02 9.29 -6.16
C ILE A 10 -1.89 10.31 -6.18
N LYS A 11 -1.75 11.04 -7.29
CA LYS A 11 -0.63 11.94 -7.50
C LYS A 11 -1.02 13.08 -8.45
N GLN A 12 -0.41 14.22 -8.25
CA GLN A 12 -0.46 15.34 -9.20
C GLN A 12 0.94 15.84 -9.51
N SER A 13 1.17 16.16 -10.76
CA SER A 13 2.44 16.68 -11.25
C SER A 13 2.23 17.84 -12.22
N GLN A 14 3.14 18.81 -12.19
CA GLN A 14 3.09 19.94 -13.10
C GLN A 14 3.36 19.46 -14.53
N TYR A 15 2.52 19.87 -15.48
CA TYR A 15 2.68 19.61 -16.92
C TYR A 15 3.12 20.86 -17.65
N SER A 16 2.52 22.02 -17.34
CA SER A 16 2.87 23.32 -17.87
C SER A 16 2.61 24.38 -16.80
N GLU A 17 2.82 25.67 -17.13
CA GLU A 17 2.54 26.78 -16.21
C GLU A 17 1.13 26.76 -15.64
N SER A 18 0.14 26.29 -16.39
CA SER A 18 -1.27 26.32 -16.00
C SER A 18 -1.91 24.94 -15.88
N SER A 19 -1.24 23.86 -16.29
CA SER A 19 -1.83 22.52 -16.41
C SER A 19 -1.15 21.51 -15.49
N LEU A 20 -1.92 20.52 -15.02
CA LEU A 20 -1.45 19.39 -14.22
C LEU A 20 -1.72 18.08 -14.98
N ILE A 21 -0.85 17.09 -14.73
CA ILE A 21 -1.17 15.67 -14.90
C ILE A 21 -1.61 15.12 -13.57
N LEU A 22 -2.77 14.49 -13.54
CA LEU A 22 -3.39 13.88 -12.37
C LEU A 22 -3.41 12.38 -12.59
N GLN A 23 -2.90 11.62 -11.64
CA GLN A 23 -3.01 10.16 -11.62
C GLN A 23 -4.14 9.78 -10.68
N PHE A 24 -5.13 9.07 -11.21
CA PHE A 24 -6.25 8.55 -10.45
C PHE A 24 -6.27 7.03 -10.48
N PHE A 25 -6.56 6.43 -9.32
CA PHE A 25 -7.01 5.05 -9.25
C PHE A 25 -8.52 5.03 -9.33
N THR A 26 -9.08 4.44 -10.37
CA THR A 26 -10.51 4.43 -10.65
C THR A 26 -11.10 3.05 -10.43
N LEU A 27 -12.37 3.01 -10.00
CA LEU A 27 -13.12 1.76 -9.81
C LEU A 27 -13.32 1.00 -11.13
N GLN A 28 -13.45 1.73 -12.26
CA GLN A 28 -13.82 1.16 -13.55
C GLN A 28 -12.63 0.76 -14.43
N TYR A 29 -11.54 1.55 -14.39
CA TYR A 29 -10.43 1.43 -15.33
C TYR A 29 -9.07 1.24 -14.64
N GLY A 30 -9.03 1.12 -13.30
CA GLY A 30 -7.75 1.09 -12.58
C GLY A 30 -7.01 2.42 -12.65
N MET A 31 -5.70 2.38 -12.85
CA MET A 31 -4.86 3.59 -12.92
C MET A 31 -5.04 4.31 -14.25
N ILE A 32 -5.47 5.56 -14.20
CA ILE A 32 -5.55 6.45 -15.36
C ILE A 32 -4.78 7.74 -15.13
N SER A 33 -4.27 8.31 -16.22
CA SER A 33 -3.65 9.64 -16.20
C SER A 33 -4.56 10.65 -16.89
N VAL A 34 -4.82 11.78 -16.24
CA VAL A 34 -5.76 12.80 -16.65
C VAL A 34 -5.04 14.13 -16.80
N ILE A 35 -5.13 14.79 -17.94
CA ILE A 35 -4.62 16.16 -18.12
C ILE A 35 -5.70 17.17 -17.71
N ALA A 36 -5.37 18.04 -16.75
CA ALA A 36 -6.24 19.13 -16.30
C ALA A 36 -5.68 20.47 -16.79
N LYS A 37 -6.16 20.93 -17.95
CA LYS A 37 -5.71 22.16 -18.58
C LYS A 37 -6.23 23.39 -17.83
N GLY A 38 -5.34 24.35 -17.56
CA GLY A 38 -5.70 25.63 -16.94
C GLY A 38 -6.11 25.55 -15.46
N ILE A 39 -6.03 24.38 -14.83
CA ILE A 39 -6.52 24.17 -13.45
C ILE A 39 -5.77 25.03 -12.41
N ARG A 40 -4.49 25.34 -12.63
CA ARG A 40 -3.67 26.16 -11.73
C ARG A 40 -4.06 27.65 -11.72
N LYS A 41 -4.77 28.12 -12.75
CA LYS A 41 -5.30 29.48 -12.84
C LYS A 41 -6.69 29.62 -12.22
N LYS A 42 -7.31 28.50 -11.86
CA LYS A 42 -8.62 28.46 -11.22
C LYS A 42 -8.49 28.80 -9.73
N SER A 43 -9.59 29.24 -9.13
CA SER A 43 -9.64 29.56 -7.70
C SER A 43 -9.27 28.36 -6.82
N GLU A 44 -8.79 28.59 -5.59
CA GLU A 44 -8.43 27.54 -4.62
C GLU A 44 -9.56 26.49 -4.40
N LYS A 45 -10.82 26.92 -4.51
CA LYS A 45 -11.99 26.03 -4.42
C LYS A 45 -12.08 24.94 -5.50
N GLN A 46 -11.30 25.08 -6.57
CA GLN A 46 -11.26 24.12 -7.68
C GLN A 46 -9.98 23.29 -7.70
N GLN A 47 -9.10 23.46 -6.70
CA GLN A 47 -7.92 22.63 -6.56
C GLN A 47 -8.31 21.25 -6.01
N LEU A 48 -7.76 20.22 -6.63
CA LEU A 48 -7.97 18.86 -6.19
C LEU A 48 -7.07 18.58 -4.99
N LEU A 49 -7.67 18.05 -3.93
CA LEU A 49 -6.96 17.68 -2.71
C LEU A 49 -6.48 16.23 -2.79
N PRO A 50 -5.28 15.93 -2.32
CA PRO A 50 -4.84 14.54 -2.14
C PRO A 50 -5.72 13.84 -1.10
N LEU A 51 -5.62 12.51 -1.05
CA LEU A 51 -6.39 11.69 -0.10
C LEU A 51 -7.90 11.96 -0.14
N CYS A 52 -8.42 12.16 -1.34
CA CYS A 52 -9.86 12.30 -1.56
C CYS A 52 -10.33 11.34 -2.64
N GLU A 53 -11.52 10.80 -2.45
CA GLU A 53 -12.26 10.10 -3.48
C GLU A 53 -13.19 11.09 -4.17
N TYR A 54 -13.21 11.01 -5.48
CA TYR A 54 -13.95 11.91 -6.36
C TYR A 54 -14.96 11.16 -7.24
N GLU A 55 -16.07 11.80 -7.49
CA GLU A 55 -16.83 11.62 -8.71
C GLU A 55 -16.13 12.44 -9.80
N LEU A 56 -15.37 11.77 -10.64
CA LEU A 56 -14.58 12.37 -11.71
C LEU A 56 -15.34 12.32 -13.02
N LEU A 57 -15.50 13.47 -13.67
CA LEU A 57 -15.96 13.59 -15.04
C LEU A 57 -14.78 13.90 -15.96
N ALA A 58 -14.49 13.02 -16.89
CA ALA A 58 -13.38 13.17 -17.83
C ALA A 58 -13.76 12.67 -19.21
N TYR A 59 -13.10 13.21 -20.24
CA TYR A 59 -13.24 12.72 -21.60
C TYR A 59 -12.22 11.63 -21.86
N GLU A 60 -12.74 10.48 -22.30
CA GLU A 60 -11.92 9.34 -22.68
C GLU A 60 -11.08 9.66 -23.91
N PRO A 61 -9.78 9.27 -23.97
CA PRO A 61 -8.97 9.43 -25.15
C PRO A 61 -9.51 8.53 -26.29
N LYS A 62 -9.34 8.97 -27.54
CA LYS A 62 -9.74 8.17 -28.72
C LYS A 62 -8.86 6.93 -28.91
N GLU A 63 -7.61 7.03 -28.50
CA GLU A 63 -6.59 5.99 -28.50
C GLU A 63 -5.96 5.92 -27.11
N GLN A 64 -4.98 5.02 -26.88
CA GLN A 64 -4.26 5.00 -25.61
C GLN A 64 -3.64 6.38 -25.33
N GLY A 65 -3.88 6.93 -24.13
CA GLY A 65 -3.35 8.24 -23.78
C GLY A 65 -3.97 8.88 -22.55
N LEU A 66 -3.82 10.20 -22.47
CA LEU A 66 -4.32 10.99 -21.34
C LEU A 66 -5.81 11.26 -21.49
N TRP A 67 -6.57 11.00 -20.43
CA TRP A 67 -7.93 11.50 -20.31
C TRP A 67 -7.91 13.04 -20.18
N LEU A 68 -8.96 13.70 -20.63
CA LEU A 68 -9.08 15.15 -20.46
C LEU A 68 -10.04 15.45 -19.31
N PHE A 69 -9.54 16.15 -18.30
CA PHE A 69 -10.30 16.58 -17.13
C PHE A 69 -11.47 17.50 -17.51
N SER A 70 -12.63 17.26 -16.96
CA SER A 70 -13.78 18.15 -17.04
C SER A 70 -14.14 18.73 -15.67
N GLU A 71 -14.46 17.85 -14.71
CA GLU A 71 -14.94 18.22 -13.39
C GLU A 71 -14.65 17.10 -12.39
N ALA A 72 -14.54 17.44 -11.11
CA ALA A 72 -14.46 16.46 -10.03
C ALA A 72 -15.16 16.99 -8.77
N ASN A 73 -16.00 16.16 -8.17
CA ASN A 73 -16.71 16.45 -6.92
C ASN A 73 -16.26 15.46 -5.86
N ILE A 74 -15.94 15.93 -4.64
CA ILE A 74 -15.51 15.07 -3.54
C ILE A 74 -16.67 14.20 -3.09
N ILE A 75 -16.49 12.86 -3.11
CA ILE A 75 -17.40 11.87 -2.51
C ILE A 75 -17.02 11.64 -1.07
N ARG A 76 -15.70 11.39 -0.81
CA ARG A 76 -15.14 11.14 0.52
C ARG A 76 -13.83 11.90 0.68
N ASN A 77 -13.65 12.47 1.85
CA ASN A 77 -12.42 13.15 2.22
C ASN A 77 -11.67 12.31 3.27
N PHE A 78 -10.45 11.91 2.93
CA PHE A 78 -9.53 11.17 3.77
C PHE A 78 -8.34 12.02 4.23
N SER A 79 -8.35 13.34 4.02
CA SER A 79 -7.22 14.21 4.38
C SER A 79 -7.13 14.52 5.88
N VAL A 80 -8.15 14.14 6.67
CA VAL A 80 -8.20 14.38 8.12
C VAL A 80 -7.96 13.08 8.86
N TYR A 81 -6.79 12.96 9.49
CA TYR A 81 -6.39 11.82 10.30
C TYR A 81 -6.00 12.26 11.72
N PRO A 82 -6.06 11.35 12.71
CA PRO A 82 -5.74 11.66 14.12
C PRO A 82 -4.30 12.12 14.34
N GLY A 83 -3.37 11.79 13.44
CA GLY A 83 -1.97 12.14 13.60
C GLY A 83 -1.15 11.97 12.32
N SER A 84 0.09 12.49 12.35
CA SER A 84 1.00 12.47 11.20
C SER A 84 1.38 11.04 10.77
N ALA A 85 1.48 10.11 11.71
CA ALA A 85 1.77 8.70 11.38
C ALA A 85 0.63 8.04 10.59
N THR A 86 -0.63 8.32 10.93
CA THR A 86 -1.80 7.82 10.18
C THR A 86 -1.91 8.46 8.80
N TRP A 87 -1.57 9.74 8.70
CA TRP A 87 -1.49 10.43 7.41
C TRP A 87 -0.38 9.82 6.52
N ALA A 88 0.83 9.61 7.09
CA ALA A 88 1.93 8.97 6.38
C ALA A 88 1.59 7.53 5.94
N ALA A 89 0.86 6.76 6.77
CA ALA A 89 0.39 5.44 6.40
C ALA A 89 -0.59 5.50 5.22
N ALA A 90 -1.52 6.47 5.20
CA ALA A 90 -2.47 6.64 4.10
C ALA A 90 -1.75 6.94 2.77
N GLU A 91 -0.81 7.90 2.78
CA GLU A 91 0.02 8.23 1.61
C GLU A 91 0.85 7.02 1.14
N THR A 92 1.45 6.27 2.09
CA THR A 92 2.22 5.06 1.77
C THR A 92 1.35 3.99 1.10
N GLY A 93 0.11 3.83 1.55
CA GLY A 93 -0.84 2.91 0.92
C GLY A 93 -1.22 3.32 -0.49
N LEU A 94 -1.45 4.60 -0.75
CA LEU A 94 -1.70 5.11 -2.10
C LEU A 94 -0.46 5.00 -3.01
N GLU A 95 0.72 5.28 -2.47
CA GLU A 95 1.97 5.06 -3.19
C GLU A 95 2.13 3.58 -3.59
N LEU A 96 1.83 2.63 -2.69
CA LEU A 96 1.82 1.19 -3.00
C LEU A 96 0.90 0.89 -4.18
N ILE A 97 -0.34 1.39 -4.18
CA ILE A 97 -1.30 1.19 -5.28
C ILE A 97 -0.73 1.71 -6.61
N SER A 98 0.01 2.82 -6.60
CA SER A 98 0.59 3.39 -7.81
C SER A 98 1.68 2.52 -8.47
N HIS A 99 2.24 1.57 -7.74
CA HIS A 99 3.26 0.63 -8.23
C HIS A 99 2.68 -0.69 -8.76
N LEU A 100 1.36 -0.90 -8.63
CA LEU A 100 0.73 -2.14 -9.03
C LEU A 100 0.35 -2.14 -10.51
N ILE A 101 0.53 -3.30 -11.13
CA ILE A 101 -0.17 -3.66 -12.38
C ILE A 101 -1.36 -4.52 -11.96
N ILE A 102 -2.56 -3.96 -12.07
CA ILE A 102 -3.79 -4.58 -11.57
C ILE A 102 -4.57 -5.15 -12.75
N PRO A 103 -4.83 -6.48 -12.80
CA PRO A 103 -5.73 -7.08 -13.76
C PRO A 103 -7.13 -6.44 -13.69
N GLN A 104 -7.82 -6.39 -14.82
CA GLN A 104 -9.13 -5.72 -14.92
C GLN A 104 -10.16 -6.31 -13.95
N GLU A 105 -10.15 -7.63 -13.77
CA GLU A 105 -11.03 -8.37 -12.85
C GLU A 105 -10.81 -8.03 -11.37
N ASP A 106 -9.61 -7.60 -10.99
CA ASP A 106 -9.22 -7.31 -9.60
C ASP A 106 -9.37 -5.84 -9.22
N ILE A 107 -9.58 -4.94 -10.20
CA ILE A 107 -9.64 -3.49 -9.97
C ILE A 107 -10.65 -3.14 -8.88
N ALA A 108 -11.89 -3.64 -8.99
CA ALA A 108 -12.94 -3.31 -8.05
C ALA A 108 -12.63 -3.81 -6.63
N THR A 109 -12.04 -5.00 -6.51
CA THR A 109 -11.65 -5.60 -5.22
C THR A 109 -10.56 -4.76 -4.55
N ILE A 110 -9.50 -4.41 -5.31
CA ILE A 110 -8.39 -3.61 -4.79
C ILE A 110 -8.83 -2.17 -4.50
N TYR A 111 -9.71 -1.58 -5.33
CA TYR A 111 -10.30 -0.26 -5.09
C TYR A 111 -11.05 -0.22 -3.76
N ASN A 112 -11.97 -1.17 -3.54
CA ASN A 112 -12.76 -1.24 -2.32
C ASN A 112 -11.89 -1.52 -1.08
N LEU A 113 -10.85 -2.36 -1.21
CA LEU A 113 -9.87 -2.59 -0.15
C LEU A 113 -9.12 -1.31 0.19
N THR A 114 -8.75 -0.51 -0.81
CA THR A 114 -8.07 0.78 -0.61
C THR A 114 -8.97 1.78 0.12
N ILE A 115 -10.23 1.89 -0.27
CA ILE A 115 -11.21 2.71 0.44
C ILE A 115 -11.37 2.26 1.90
N ALA A 116 -11.54 0.96 2.14
CA ALA A 116 -11.66 0.41 3.49
C ALA A 116 -10.41 0.67 4.35
N TYR A 117 -9.22 0.60 3.77
CA TYR A 117 -7.95 0.94 4.41
C TYR A 117 -7.92 2.42 4.84
N LEU A 118 -8.23 3.34 3.93
CA LEU A 118 -8.25 4.78 4.21
C LEU A 118 -9.28 5.15 5.28
N GLU A 119 -10.48 4.56 5.21
CA GLU A 119 -11.51 4.76 6.24
C GLU A 119 -11.10 4.20 7.60
N TYR A 120 -10.44 3.04 7.62
CA TYR A 120 -9.98 2.44 8.88
C TYR A 120 -8.94 3.32 9.57
N LEU A 121 -8.00 3.90 8.81
CA LEU A 121 -6.96 4.77 9.35
C LEU A 121 -7.51 6.01 10.08
N LYS A 122 -8.70 6.50 9.73
CA LYS A 122 -9.36 7.61 10.48
C LYS A 122 -9.62 7.30 11.95
N LYS A 123 -9.70 6.02 12.30
CA LYS A 123 -9.99 5.54 13.66
C LYS A 123 -8.72 5.13 14.42
N VAL A 124 -7.58 5.07 13.74
CA VAL A 124 -6.31 4.59 14.29
C VAL A 124 -5.62 5.72 15.04
N LYS A 125 -5.40 5.54 16.34
CA LYS A 125 -4.74 6.50 17.21
C LYS A 125 -3.24 6.22 17.40
N SER A 126 -2.83 4.96 17.27
CA SER A 126 -1.46 4.50 17.47
C SER A 126 -1.10 3.41 16.45
N ASN A 127 0.20 3.20 16.26
CA ASN A 127 0.73 2.07 15.49
C ASN A 127 0.17 1.93 14.07
N ALA A 128 0.00 3.05 13.35
CA ALA A 128 -0.55 3.07 11.99
C ALA A 128 0.19 2.16 11.00
N ILE A 129 1.48 1.90 11.22
CA ILE A 129 2.28 1.01 10.39
C ILE A 129 1.79 -0.44 10.42
N LEU A 130 1.18 -0.90 11.53
CA LEU A 130 0.58 -2.24 11.62
C LEU A 130 -0.58 -2.39 10.64
N ILE A 131 -1.37 -1.35 10.47
CA ILE A 131 -2.48 -1.33 9.51
C ILE A 131 -1.95 -1.26 8.08
N PHE A 132 -0.85 -0.52 7.85
CA PHE A 132 -0.17 -0.52 6.56
C PHE A 132 0.36 -1.93 6.21
N TRP A 133 1.03 -2.64 7.13
CA TRP A 133 1.51 -4.01 6.87
C TRP A 133 0.37 -4.99 6.60
N ARG A 134 -0.75 -4.87 7.33
CA ARG A 134 -1.97 -5.66 7.04
C ARG A 134 -2.48 -5.36 5.63
N PHE A 135 -2.53 -4.10 5.23
CA PHE A 135 -2.93 -3.68 3.89
C PHE A 135 -1.97 -4.23 2.83
N LEU A 136 -0.65 -4.05 3.02
CA LEU A 136 0.39 -4.59 2.14
C LEU A 136 0.26 -6.10 1.95
N ASN A 137 0.08 -6.85 3.05
CA ASN A 137 -0.12 -8.31 2.99
C ASN A 137 -1.36 -8.69 2.16
N ARG A 138 -2.48 -8.00 2.35
CA ARG A 138 -3.71 -8.24 1.58
C ARG A 138 -3.54 -7.90 0.10
N ILE A 139 -2.88 -6.79 -0.21
CA ILE A 139 -2.53 -6.42 -1.59
C ILE A 139 -1.63 -7.50 -2.21
N THR A 140 -0.62 -7.98 -1.49
CA THR A 140 0.28 -9.06 -1.94
C THR A 140 -0.51 -10.30 -2.34
N ILE A 141 -1.48 -10.71 -1.54
CA ILE A 141 -2.35 -11.85 -1.83
C ILE A 141 -3.19 -11.60 -3.10
N LEU A 142 -3.82 -10.43 -3.20
CA LEU A 142 -4.67 -10.07 -4.33
C LEU A 142 -3.89 -9.83 -5.64
N SER A 143 -2.60 -9.52 -5.55
CA SER A 143 -1.72 -9.39 -6.72
C SER A 143 -1.28 -10.74 -7.31
N GLY A 144 -1.81 -11.85 -6.80
CA GLY A 144 -1.54 -13.20 -7.34
C GLY A 144 -0.16 -13.79 -6.99
N ILE A 145 0.65 -13.11 -6.19
CA ILE A 145 1.96 -13.63 -5.74
C ILE A 145 1.87 -14.53 -4.51
N GLY A 146 0.67 -14.78 -4.04
CA GLY A 146 0.39 -15.68 -2.93
C GLY A 146 0.42 -15.00 -1.56
N ASN A 147 0.06 -15.77 -0.54
CA ASN A 147 0.11 -15.30 0.84
C ASN A 147 1.48 -15.57 1.45
N PRO A 148 2.31 -14.54 1.73
CA PRO A 148 3.65 -14.73 2.28
C PRO A 148 3.64 -15.46 3.62
N LEU A 149 2.56 -15.37 4.39
CA LEU A 149 2.44 -15.91 5.74
C LEU A 149 1.57 -17.18 5.82
N SER A 150 1.27 -17.85 4.69
CA SER A 150 0.43 -19.05 4.71
C SER A 150 1.20 -20.29 5.14
N ASN A 151 2.32 -20.58 4.48
CA ASN A 151 3.02 -21.85 4.60
C ASN A 151 4.53 -21.64 4.76
N CYS A 152 5.17 -22.54 5.49
CA CYS A 152 6.63 -22.62 5.56
C CYS A 152 7.21 -23.02 4.20
N CYS A 153 8.16 -22.25 3.67
CA CYS A 153 8.78 -22.52 2.36
C CYS A 153 9.66 -23.80 2.32
N ILE A 154 9.89 -24.45 3.47
CA ILE A 154 10.69 -25.68 3.58
C ILE A 154 9.80 -26.91 3.72
N CYS A 155 8.90 -26.96 4.71
CA CYS A 155 8.06 -28.14 4.97
C CYS A 155 6.66 -28.04 4.39
N ASN A 156 6.29 -26.91 3.83
CA ASN A 156 4.98 -26.59 3.28
C ASN A 156 3.79 -26.70 4.25
N ASN A 157 4.05 -26.90 5.54
CA ASN A 157 3.01 -26.85 6.56
C ASN A 157 2.57 -25.41 6.83
N ALA A 158 1.36 -25.23 7.35
CA ALA A 158 0.86 -23.95 7.78
C ALA A 158 1.88 -23.22 8.68
N LEU A 159 2.12 -21.96 8.42
CA LEU A 159 3.12 -21.15 9.12
C LEU A 159 2.54 -20.67 10.44
N SER A 160 2.69 -21.49 11.50
CA SER A 160 2.20 -21.14 12.84
C SER A 160 2.95 -20.00 13.49
N LEU A 161 4.28 -19.91 13.24
CA LEU A 161 5.13 -18.82 13.71
C LEU A 161 6.28 -18.61 12.72
N PRO A 162 6.36 -17.47 12.02
CA PRO A 162 7.45 -17.16 11.09
C PRO A 162 8.73 -16.89 11.87
N ALA A 163 9.75 -17.74 11.71
CA ALA A 163 11.03 -17.60 12.43
C ALA A 163 12.07 -16.80 11.65
N ALA A 164 12.06 -16.92 10.32
CA ALA A 164 12.98 -16.23 9.44
C ALA A 164 12.39 -16.09 8.03
N TYR A 165 12.98 -15.21 7.23
CA TYR A 165 12.78 -15.17 5.77
C TYR A 165 14.03 -15.76 5.08
N LEU A 166 13.83 -16.75 4.22
CA LEU A 166 14.88 -17.45 3.47
C LEU A 166 14.92 -16.92 2.03
N LYS A 167 15.98 -16.17 1.68
CA LYS A 167 16.11 -15.52 0.37
C LYS A 167 16.17 -16.52 -0.78
N SER A 168 16.89 -17.64 -0.61
CA SER A 168 17.06 -18.65 -1.67
C SER A 168 15.76 -19.35 -2.06
N LYS A 169 14.77 -19.42 -1.15
CA LYS A 169 13.44 -19.98 -1.37
C LYS A 169 12.34 -18.94 -1.55
N GLY A 170 12.65 -17.68 -1.28
CA GLY A 170 11.69 -16.58 -1.42
C GLY A 170 10.51 -16.67 -0.46
N GLY A 171 10.70 -17.18 0.76
CA GLY A 171 9.58 -17.38 1.67
C GLY A 171 9.95 -17.43 3.15
N PHE A 172 8.92 -17.44 4.00
CA PHE A 172 9.10 -17.55 5.45
C PHE A 172 9.30 -19.02 5.88
N VAL A 173 10.07 -19.18 6.94
CA VAL A 173 10.46 -20.46 7.53
C VAL A 173 9.89 -20.55 8.94
N CYS A 174 9.31 -21.71 9.31
CA CYS A 174 8.86 -21.97 10.68
C CYS A 174 10.04 -22.33 11.60
N GLU A 175 9.83 -22.24 12.91
CA GLU A 175 10.86 -22.55 13.93
C GLU A 175 11.43 -23.97 13.80
N ASN A 176 10.59 -24.96 13.46
CA ASN A 176 11.01 -26.37 13.33
C ASN A 176 11.93 -26.62 12.14
N CYS A 177 11.87 -25.76 11.13
CA CYS A 177 12.70 -25.87 9.94
C CYS A 177 13.97 -25.00 10.00
N LEU A 178 14.00 -23.98 10.84
CA LEU A 178 15.14 -23.06 10.97
C LEU A 178 16.47 -23.77 11.25
N PRO A 179 16.56 -24.78 12.18
CA PRO A 179 17.80 -25.50 12.45
C PRO A 179 18.29 -26.38 11.29
N LYS A 180 17.44 -26.64 10.30
CA LYS A 180 17.74 -27.50 9.14
C LYS A 180 18.34 -26.73 7.95
N ILE A 181 18.46 -25.39 8.09
CA ILE A 181 18.96 -24.53 7.04
C ILE A 181 20.48 -24.42 7.16
N TYR A 182 21.15 -24.50 6.02
CA TYR A 182 22.61 -24.42 5.99
C TYR A 182 23.10 -23.02 6.40
N PRO A 183 24.23 -22.91 7.13
CA PRO A 183 24.74 -21.63 7.62
C PRO A 183 25.04 -20.58 6.52
N ASN A 184 25.25 -21.03 5.28
CA ASN A 184 25.57 -20.15 4.14
C ASN A 184 24.32 -19.60 3.42
N ASP A 185 23.11 -20.05 3.80
CA ASP A 185 21.90 -19.51 3.21
C ASP A 185 21.62 -18.10 3.76
N ALA A 186 21.32 -17.18 2.87
CA ALA A 186 21.01 -15.80 3.23
C ALA A 186 19.65 -15.73 3.94
N LEU A 187 19.68 -15.66 5.27
CA LEU A 187 18.53 -15.58 6.16
C LEU A 187 18.37 -14.17 6.74
N LEU A 188 17.12 -13.73 6.81
CA LEU A 188 16.71 -12.68 7.72
C LEU A 188 16.00 -13.34 8.92
N ILE A 189 16.72 -13.49 10.03
CA ILE A 189 16.13 -14.02 11.27
C ILE A 189 15.24 -12.95 11.88
N LEU A 190 14.05 -13.34 12.31
CA LEU A 190 13.07 -12.44 12.91
C LEU A 190 13.17 -12.49 14.42
N SER A 191 13.13 -11.33 15.06
CA SER A 191 13.03 -11.21 16.51
C SER A 191 11.68 -11.72 17.03
N PRO A 192 11.58 -12.15 18.31
CA PRO A 192 10.31 -12.61 18.87
C PRO A 192 9.15 -11.62 18.73
N PRO A 193 9.34 -10.28 18.92
CA PRO A 193 8.29 -9.29 18.64
C PRO A 193 7.83 -9.28 17.20
N ALA A 194 8.77 -9.30 16.21
CA ALA A 194 8.44 -9.31 14.79
C ALA A 194 7.64 -10.56 14.41
N ARG A 195 8.00 -11.73 14.92
CA ARG A 195 7.27 -13.01 14.70
C ARG A 195 5.83 -12.92 15.20
N LYS A 196 5.64 -12.40 16.43
CA LYS A 196 4.30 -12.22 17.02
C LYS A 196 3.44 -11.29 16.19
N ILE A 197 4.00 -10.17 15.74
CA ILE A 197 3.28 -9.19 14.90
C ILE A 197 2.85 -9.82 13.58
N LEU A 198 3.74 -10.54 12.88
CA LEU A 198 3.42 -11.19 11.61
C LEU A 198 2.33 -12.26 11.78
N LEU A 199 2.34 -12.99 12.89
CA LEU A 199 1.29 -13.96 13.21
C LEU A 199 -0.07 -13.30 13.42
N LEU A 200 -0.10 -12.17 14.13
CA LEU A 200 -1.32 -11.41 14.44
C LEU A 200 -1.80 -10.54 13.27
N LEU A 201 -1.06 -10.45 12.17
CA LEU A 201 -1.31 -9.49 11.11
C LEU A 201 -2.74 -9.54 10.52
N PRO A 202 -3.40 -10.70 10.34
CA PRO A 202 -4.79 -10.74 9.87
C PRO A 202 -5.77 -9.99 10.77
N GLU A 203 -5.57 -10.04 12.09
CA GLU A 203 -6.44 -9.42 13.11
C GLU A 203 -5.76 -8.29 13.90
N ILE A 204 -4.64 -7.78 13.39
CA ILE A 204 -3.77 -6.79 14.07
C ILE A 204 -4.52 -5.53 14.53
N GLY A 205 -5.63 -5.20 13.87
CA GLY A 205 -6.47 -4.07 14.24
C GLY A 205 -7.05 -4.14 15.65
N ASN A 206 -7.15 -5.34 16.23
CA ASN A 206 -7.65 -5.55 17.60
C ASN A 206 -6.55 -5.37 18.66
N HIS A 207 -5.27 -5.24 18.24
CA HIS A 207 -4.10 -5.26 19.11
C HIS A 207 -3.26 -3.99 19.04
N LEU A 208 -3.77 -2.91 18.41
CA LEU A 208 -2.98 -1.70 18.14
C LEU A 208 -2.44 -1.02 19.40
N GLU A 209 -3.20 -1.03 20.50
CA GLU A 209 -2.82 -0.37 21.74
C GLU A 209 -1.91 -1.24 22.62
N GLU A 210 -1.90 -2.57 22.41
CA GLU A 210 -1.12 -3.54 23.18
C GLU A 210 0.31 -3.71 22.66
N ILE A 211 0.55 -3.36 21.39
CA ILE A 211 1.82 -3.58 20.70
C ILE A 211 2.70 -2.35 20.86
N THR A 212 3.87 -2.56 21.46
CA THR A 212 4.97 -1.57 21.44
C THR A 212 5.91 -1.88 20.29
N LEU A 213 6.18 -0.87 19.47
CA LEU A 213 7.09 -0.96 18.32
C LEU A 213 8.33 -0.13 18.58
N ASP A 214 9.49 -0.73 18.34
CA ASP A 214 10.74 -0.04 18.17
C ASP A 214 11.20 -0.04 16.70
N ARG A 215 12.20 0.75 16.40
CA ARG A 215 12.74 0.90 15.05
C ARG A 215 13.34 -0.41 14.50
N ALA A 216 13.92 -1.25 15.36
CA ALA A 216 14.54 -2.50 14.94
C ALA A 216 13.48 -3.47 14.42
N VAL A 217 12.40 -3.67 15.17
CA VAL A 217 11.26 -4.50 14.76
C VAL A 217 10.60 -3.97 13.48
N VAL A 218 10.43 -2.64 13.40
CA VAL A 218 9.87 -2.02 12.18
C VAL A 218 10.74 -2.28 10.95
N ASN A 219 12.06 -2.15 11.09
CA ASN A 219 12.99 -2.42 9.99
C ASN A 219 13.02 -3.90 9.59
N GLU A 220 12.95 -4.82 10.56
CA GLU A 220 12.89 -6.26 10.28
C GLU A 220 11.67 -6.59 9.42
N ILE A 221 10.48 -6.16 9.80
CA ILE A 221 9.24 -6.45 9.09
C ILE A 221 9.23 -5.78 7.72
N ASN A 222 9.65 -4.52 7.63
CA ASN A 222 9.79 -3.81 6.35
C ASN A 222 10.75 -4.54 5.40
N THR A 223 11.89 -5.02 5.93
CA THR A 223 12.87 -5.77 5.14
C THR A 223 12.30 -7.10 4.67
N ALA A 224 11.59 -7.83 5.53
CA ALA A 224 10.96 -9.10 5.17
C ALA A 224 9.96 -8.94 4.02
N PHE A 225 9.07 -7.95 4.10
CA PHE A 225 8.12 -7.66 3.02
C PHE A 225 8.81 -7.17 1.74
N ALA A 226 9.83 -6.32 1.86
CA ALA A 226 10.59 -5.85 0.69
C ALA A 226 11.29 -7.01 -0.03
N LEU A 227 11.90 -7.93 0.70
CA LEU A 227 12.55 -9.12 0.14
C LEU A 227 11.54 -10.06 -0.51
N TYR A 228 10.37 -10.28 0.13
CA TYR A 228 9.29 -11.08 -0.45
C TYR A 228 8.80 -10.47 -1.76
N TRP A 229 8.54 -9.18 -1.75
CA TRP A 229 8.09 -8.45 -2.93
C TRP A 229 9.12 -8.50 -4.07
N GLN A 230 10.40 -8.23 -3.78
CA GLN A 230 11.49 -8.28 -4.75
C GLN A 230 11.62 -9.66 -5.40
N THR A 231 11.48 -10.73 -4.61
CA THR A 231 11.61 -12.10 -5.11
C THR A 231 10.49 -12.46 -6.08
N HIS A 232 9.26 -12.05 -5.78
CA HIS A 232 8.07 -12.50 -6.51
C HIS A 232 7.64 -11.54 -7.63
N HIS A 233 7.81 -10.25 -7.46
CA HIS A 233 7.53 -9.25 -8.49
C HIS A 233 8.72 -8.90 -9.38
N LYS A 234 9.93 -9.35 -9.02
CA LYS A 234 11.20 -8.97 -9.67
C LYS A 234 11.43 -7.45 -9.71
N GLN A 235 10.74 -6.71 -8.87
CA GLN A 235 10.85 -5.27 -8.71
C GLN A 235 11.08 -4.93 -7.24
N THR A 236 11.93 -3.96 -7.00
CA THR A 236 12.17 -3.48 -5.62
C THR A 236 10.98 -2.64 -5.19
N LEU A 237 10.35 -3.02 -4.08
CA LEU A 237 9.32 -2.18 -3.46
C LEU A 237 9.99 -0.98 -2.77
N HIS A 238 10.04 0.14 -3.47
CA HIS A 238 10.63 1.37 -2.95
C HIS A 238 9.54 2.41 -2.70
N LEU A 239 9.05 2.46 -1.44
CA LEU A 239 8.00 3.37 -1.01
C LEU A 239 8.63 4.52 -0.19
N LYS A 240 8.58 5.74 -0.72
CA LYS A 240 9.08 6.94 -0.03
C LYS A 240 8.29 7.22 1.24
N GLY A 241 6.98 7.04 1.17
CA GLY A 241 6.08 7.18 2.32
C GLY A 241 6.42 6.23 3.47
N LEU A 242 6.89 5.00 3.17
CA LEU A 242 7.32 4.04 4.19
C LEU A 242 8.55 4.54 4.97
N SER A 243 9.48 5.20 4.29
CA SER A 243 10.63 5.81 4.95
C SER A 243 10.22 6.92 5.92
N VAL A 244 9.21 7.71 5.56
CA VAL A 244 8.62 8.73 6.46
C VAL A 244 7.86 8.05 7.61
N LEU A 245 7.01 7.08 7.31
CA LEU A 245 6.23 6.36 8.30
C LEU A 245 7.11 5.67 9.36
N THR A 246 8.25 5.12 8.96
CA THR A 246 9.22 4.47 9.86
C THR A 246 9.80 5.44 10.89
N GLN A 247 9.91 6.75 10.56
CA GLN A 247 10.48 7.75 11.47
C GLN A 247 9.64 7.99 12.74
N PHE A 248 8.35 7.64 12.72
CA PHE A 248 7.48 7.76 13.89
C PHE A 248 7.72 6.68 14.96
N TYR A 249 8.60 5.71 14.70
CA TYR A 249 8.93 4.59 15.58
C TYR A 249 10.40 4.64 16.04
N ASN A 250 10.87 5.86 16.28
CA ASN A 250 12.20 6.09 16.84
C ASN A 250 12.11 6.04 18.38
N ALA A 251 12.40 4.90 18.98
CA ALA A 251 12.79 4.79 20.37
C ALA A 251 14.10 4.01 20.45
#